data_8e4623adaff964aa5a11ac64b78dee31
#
_entry.id   8e4623adaff964aa5a11ac64b78dee31
#
_cell.length_a   1.000
_cell.length_b   1.000
_cell.length_c   1.000
_cell.angle_alpha   90.00
_cell.angle_beta   90.00
_cell.angle_gamma   90.00
#
_symmetry.space_group_name_H-M   'P 1'
#
loop_
_entity.id
_entity.type
_entity.pdbx_description
1 polymer ?
#
loop_
_entity_poly.entity_id
_entity_poly.type
_entity_poly.pdbx_seq_one_letter_code
_entity_poly.pdbx_strand_id
1 'polypeptide(L)'
;MKSIRTQDAVGQTLLHDLVRIVIGEVKDTPFRRGHVITEEDIPKLLDLGKEHVFVMEPEDEGFLHEEDVARALYHMAGGENMHDGPMAQGKIEAIADVDGLFKVDVDRLYAINSIGELTIVTRFNNTPVKAGDKLAGMRCIPLLLEEQQVEDAKKIADGKPLLHVKPFVRKTMGIVTTGSEVFEGRIKDAFTPIIEERCAEFGVIKVAHEIVTDNTDDIVAAIDKVKAAGADIIFCTGGMSVDPDDLTPGAIKRYADRVVTYGLPVLPGSMVCIAYCADGTPILGVPGGVLFSKPTAFDEIVPRLIADDEITKEDCIAMGHGGFLG
;
A
#
# COMPACT_ATOMS: atom_id res chain seq x y z
N MET A 1 -11.84 33.27 14.90
CA MET A 1 -10.43 33.09 15.36
C MET A 1 -9.77 34.45 15.46
N LYS A 2 -9.26 34.81 16.62
CA LYS A 2 -8.64 36.11 16.88
C LYS A 2 -7.13 35.95 17.13
N SER A 3 -6.34 36.76 16.43
CA SER A 3 -4.92 36.93 16.71
C SER A 3 -4.76 38.08 17.69
N ILE A 4 -4.09 37.86 18.81
CA ILE A 4 -3.77 38.88 19.81
C ILE A 4 -2.27 38.92 20.07
N ARG A 5 -1.76 40.06 20.53
CA ARG A 5 -0.34 40.16 20.92
C ARG A 5 -0.07 39.29 22.13
N THR A 6 1.06 38.61 22.14
CA THR A 6 1.43 37.69 23.22
C THR A 6 1.40 38.36 24.60
N GLN A 7 1.85 39.63 24.68
CA GLN A 7 1.84 40.41 25.93
C GLN A 7 0.43 40.67 26.47
N ASP A 8 -0.60 40.66 25.58
CA ASP A 8 -1.99 40.91 25.92
C ASP A 8 -2.78 39.62 26.15
N ALA A 9 -2.10 38.45 26.07
CA ALA A 9 -2.74 37.13 26.04
C ALA A 9 -2.91 36.46 27.41
N VAL A 10 -2.49 37.10 28.50
CA VAL A 10 -2.63 36.52 29.86
C VAL A 10 -4.08 36.22 30.17
N GLY A 11 -4.38 35.02 30.65
CA GLY A 11 -5.72 34.52 30.95
C GLY A 11 -6.48 33.99 29.73
N GLN A 12 -5.97 34.14 28.52
CA GLN A 12 -6.56 33.56 27.30
C GLN A 12 -6.11 32.11 27.09
N THR A 13 -6.93 31.35 26.38
CA THR A 13 -6.67 29.94 26.09
C THR A 13 -6.08 29.79 24.68
N LEU A 14 -4.93 29.14 24.57
CA LEU A 14 -4.30 28.83 23.28
C LEU A 14 -5.21 27.96 22.42
N LEU A 15 -5.36 28.34 21.16
CA LEU A 15 -6.17 27.63 20.19
C LEU A 15 -5.46 26.42 19.58
N HIS A 16 -4.13 26.37 19.57
CA HIS A 16 -3.34 25.32 18.93
C HIS A 16 -2.01 25.05 19.65
N ASP A 17 -1.40 23.93 19.28
CA ASP A 17 -0.08 23.53 19.75
C ASP A 17 1.01 24.48 19.22
N LEU A 18 1.90 24.92 20.09
CA LEU A 18 3.07 25.74 19.71
C LEU A 18 4.32 24.86 19.75
N VAL A 19 4.92 24.69 18.57
CA VAL A 19 6.09 23.83 18.38
C VAL A 19 7.36 24.63 18.47
N ARG A 20 8.35 24.10 19.21
CA ARG A 20 9.73 24.60 19.22
C ARG A 20 10.60 23.70 18.34
N ILE A 21 11.34 24.32 17.42
CA ILE A 21 12.29 23.61 16.58
C ILE A 21 13.65 24.27 16.73
N VAL A 22 14.63 23.53 17.26
CA VAL A 22 16.03 23.90 17.28
C VAL A 22 16.78 22.86 16.44
N ILE A 23 17.32 23.29 15.33
CA ILE A 23 17.94 22.38 14.34
C ILE A 23 19.08 21.60 14.99
N GLY A 24 18.97 20.26 14.96
CA GLY A 24 19.97 19.35 15.55
C GLY A 24 19.87 19.12 17.05
N GLU A 25 18.95 19.80 17.76
CA GLU A 25 18.84 19.69 19.21
C GLU A 25 17.45 19.28 19.69
N VAL A 26 16.39 20.04 19.37
CA VAL A 26 15.05 19.86 19.97
C VAL A 26 13.95 20.07 18.93
N LYS A 27 12.99 19.15 18.92
CA LYS A 27 11.65 19.35 18.36
C LYS A 27 10.64 18.90 19.40
N ASP A 28 10.02 19.87 20.11
CA ASP A 28 9.01 19.60 21.15
C ASP A 28 7.81 20.56 21.03
N THR A 29 6.81 20.35 21.89
CA THR A 29 5.59 21.14 21.95
C THR A 29 5.44 21.68 23.38
N PRO A 30 6.14 22.77 23.72
CA PRO A 30 6.14 23.33 25.09
C PRO A 30 4.77 23.87 25.53
N PHE A 31 3.94 24.30 24.58
CA PHE A 31 2.59 24.77 24.86
C PHE A 31 1.60 24.02 23.96
N ARG A 32 0.57 23.44 24.59
CA ARG A 32 -0.48 22.69 23.88
C ARG A 32 -1.76 23.49 23.78
N ARG A 33 -2.62 23.13 22.81
CA ARG A 33 -4.01 23.58 22.73
C ARG A 33 -4.70 23.49 24.09
N GLY A 34 -5.46 24.48 24.46
CA GLY A 34 -6.16 24.52 25.71
C GLY A 34 -5.32 25.05 26.90
N HIS A 35 -4.03 25.34 26.71
CA HIS A 35 -3.21 25.95 27.74
C HIS A 35 -3.68 27.39 28.00
N VAL A 36 -3.97 27.70 29.26
CA VAL A 36 -4.29 29.08 29.72
C VAL A 36 -2.99 29.82 29.94
N ILE A 37 -2.77 30.87 29.18
CA ILE A 37 -1.52 31.65 29.19
C ILE A 37 -1.39 32.40 30.54
N THR A 38 -0.25 32.25 31.19
CA THR A 38 0.11 32.94 32.40
C THR A 38 1.14 34.06 32.15
N GLU A 39 1.37 34.93 33.12
CA GLU A 39 2.42 35.97 33.03
C GLU A 39 3.81 35.35 32.83
N GLU A 40 4.08 34.17 33.44
CA GLU A 40 5.34 33.45 33.36
C GLU A 40 5.58 32.82 31.95
N ASP A 41 4.54 32.68 31.16
CA ASP A 41 4.63 32.11 29.83
C ASP A 41 4.99 33.15 28.76
N ILE A 42 4.71 34.43 29.00
CA ILE A 42 4.95 35.51 28.04
C ILE A 42 6.41 35.52 27.55
N PRO A 43 7.45 35.56 28.42
CA PRO A 43 8.84 35.55 27.93
C PRO A 43 9.15 34.26 27.12
N LYS A 44 8.63 33.09 27.55
CA LYS A 44 8.86 31.81 26.84
C LYS A 44 8.23 31.80 25.47
N LEU A 45 7.02 32.36 25.34
CA LEU A 45 6.33 32.50 24.06
C LEU A 45 7.09 33.43 23.08
N LEU A 46 7.59 34.54 23.59
CA LEU A 46 8.41 35.46 22.82
C LEU A 46 9.75 34.84 22.37
N ASP A 47 10.40 34.05 23.26
CA ASP A 47 11.62 33.29 22.92
C ASP A 47 11.37 32.23 21.82
N LEU A 48 10.12 31.71 21.73
CA LEU A 48 9.69 30.88 20.61
C LEU A 48 9.38 31.64 19.32
N GLY A 49 9.58 32.99 19.30
CA GLY A 49 9.26 33.85 18.18
C GLY A 49 7.76 34.12 18.00
N LYS A 50 6.94 33.92 19.07
CA LYS A 50 5.49 34.09 19.02
C LYS A 50 5.10 35.49 19.50
N GLU A 51 5.20 36.45 18.62
CA GLU A 51 4.74 37.83 18.90
C GLU A 51 3.21 37.94 19.03
N HIS A 52 2.49 37.01 18.36
CA HIS A 52 1.03 36.90 18.40
C HIS A 52 0.64 35.43 18.63
N VAL A 53 -0.51 35.24 19.28
CA VAL A 53 -1.14 33.93 19.49
C VAL A 53 -2.58 33.95 19.04
N PHE A 54 -3.10 32.79 18.62
CA PHE A 54 -4.50 32.62 18.30
C PHE A 54 -5.29 32.15 19.54
N VAL A 55 -6.41 32.80 19.78
CA VAL A 55 -7.36 32.47 20.85
C VAL A 55 -8.75 32.22 20.24
N MET A 56 -9.56 31.40 20.93
CA MET A 56 -10.91 31.04 20.49
C MET A 56 -11.89 32.17 20.77
N GLU A 57 -12.85 32.37 19.89
CA GLU A 57 -13.96 33.33 20.05
C GLU A 57 -15.32 32.65 19.85
N PRO A 58 -16.42 33.22 20.39
CA PRO A 58 -17.78 32.67 20.18
C PRO A 58 -18.22 32.64 18.71
N GLU A 59 -17.62 33.45 17.86
CA GLU A 59 -17.91 33.55 16.40
C GLU A 59 -17.32 32.39 15.61
N ASP A 60 -16.55 31.50 16.26
CA ASP A 60 -16.00 30.29 15.64
C ASP A 60 -17.02 29.11 15.65
N GLU A 61 -18.29 29.37 15.96
CA GLU A 61 -19.37 28.39 15.85
C GLU A 61 -19.58 27.98 14.36
N GLY A 62 -19.62 26.67 14.09
CA GLY A 62 -19.70 26.11 12.72
C GLY A 62 -18.33 25.82 12.08
N PHE A 63 -17.25 26.04 12.84
CA PHE A 63 -15.90 25.64 12.46
C PHE A 63 -15.40 24.50 13.36
N LEU A 64 -14.65 23.57 12.75
CA LEU A 64 -13.94 22.50 13.43
C LEU A 64 -12.46 22.84 13.56
N HIS A 65 -11.90 22.52 14.71
CA HIS A 65 -10.45 22.65 14.90
C HIS A 65 -9.68 21.59 14.11
N GLU A 66 -8.44 21.91 13.67
CA GLU A 66 -7.61 21.02 12.83
C GLU A 66 -7.51 19.59 13.37
N GLU A 67 -7.43 19.41 14.71
CA GLU A 67 -7.38 18.07 15.31
C GLU A 67 -8.68 17.29 15.16
N ASP A 68 -9.84 17.99 15.30
CA ASP A 68 -11.15 17.37 15.17
C ASP A 68 -11.40 16.99 13.70
N VAL A 69 -10.95 17.83 12.76
CA VAL A 69 -10.94 17.51 11.33
C VAL A 69 -10.06 16.30 11.04
N ALA A 70 -8.82 16.26 11.56
CA ALA A 70 -7.92 15.12 11.35
C ALA A 70 -8.52 13.80 11.87
N ARG A 71 -9.19 13.82 13.05
CA ARG A 71 -9.92 12.65 13.59
C ARG A 71 -11.09 12.25 12.68
N ALA A 72 -11.87 13.20 12.22
CA ALA A 72 -13.00 12.94 11.32
C ALA A 72 -12.54 12.32 10.00
N LEU A 73 -11.44 12.81 9.43
CA LEU A 73 -10.83 12.25 8.23
C LEU A 73 -10.35 10.82 8.44
N TYR A 74 -9.69 10.54 9.57
CA TYR A 74 -9.26 9.18 9.90
C TYR A 74 -10.46 8.24 10.06
N HIS A 75 -11.47 8.62 10.82
CA HIS A 75 -12.66 7.78 11.04
C HIS A 75 -13.44 7.49 9.76
N MET A 76 -13.42 8.39 8.77
CA MET A 76 -14.09 8.14 7.50
C MET A 76 -13.22 7.33 6.52
N ALA A 77 -11.89 7.52 6.56
CA ALA A 77 -10.98 6.91 5.60
C ALA A 77 -10.39 5.57 6.04
N GLY A 78 -10.11 5.41 7.34
CA GLY A 78 -9.48 4.22 7.90
C GLY A 78 -10.42 3.02 7.96
N GLY A 79 -9.91 1.85 7.56
CA GLY A 79 -10.63 0.58 7.52
C GLY A 79 -9.93 -0.53 8.30
N GLU A 80 -10.04 -1.74 7.79
CA GLU A 80 -9.54 -2.94 8.47
C GLU A 80 -8.02 -3.00 8.55
N ASN A 81 -7.52 -3.62 9.62
CA ASN A 81 -6.10 -3.93 9.88
C ASN A 81 -5.20 -2.68 9.94
N MET A 82 -5.74 -1.60 10.49
CA MET A 82 -5.02 -0.37 10.80
C MET A 82 -5.58 0.35 12.01
N HIS A 83 -4.76 1.18 12.65
CA HIS A 83 -5.16 2.05 13.76
C HIS A 83 -4.63 3.47 13.55
N ASP A 84 -5.17 4.43 14.31
CA ASP A 84 -4.69 5.79 14.36
C ASP A 84 -3.46 5.92 15.24
N GLY A 85 -2.45 6.61 14.74
CA GLY A 85 -1.30 7.04 15.52
C GLY A 85 -1.64 8.24 16.44
N PRO A 86 -0.69 8.67 17.27
CA PRO A 86 -0.89 9.81 18.16
C PRO A 86 -1.13 11.09 17.37
N MET A 87 -2.09 11.90 17.83
CA MET A 87 -2.30 13.25 17.30
C MET A 87 -1.06 14.11 17.53
N ALA A 88 -0.55 14.71 16.49
CA ALA A 88 0.59 15.61 16.56
C ALA A 88 0.49 16.71 15.50
N GLN A 89 0.52 17.97 15.95
CA GLN A 89 0.51 19.15 15.08
C GLN A 89 -0.69 19.15 14.10
N GLY A 90 -1.89 18.88 14.60
CA GLY A 90 -3.11 18.82 13.79
C GLY A 90 -3.15 17.68 12.77
N LYS A 91 -2.30 16.64 12.93
CA LYS A 91 -2.20 15.49 12.03
C LYS A 91 -2.40 14.18 12.76
N ILE A 92 -3.13 13.25 12.13
CA ILE A 92 -3.21 11.83 12.47
C ILE A 92 -2.57 11.01 11.37
N GLU A 93 -1.82 9.97 11.74
CA GLU A 93 -1.27 8.98 10.82
C GLU A 93 -2.05 7.66 10.96
N ALA A 94 -2.34 6.99 9.85
CA ALA A 94 -2.83 5.62 9.85
C ALA A 94 -1.64 4.66 9.86
N ILE A 95 -1.68 3.65 10.74
CA ILE A 95 -0.59 2.70 10.95
C ILE A 95 -1.11 1.28 10.70
N ALA A 96 -0.34 0.44 10.00
CA ALA A 96 -0.70 -0.95 9.74
C ALA A 96 -0.65 -1.80 11.01
N ASP A 97 -1.65 -2.65 11.22
CA ASP A 97 -1.69 -3.64 12.32
C ASP A 97 -1.04 -4.97 11.93
N VAL A 98 -0.97 -5.26 10.64
CA VAL A 98 -0.52 -6.55 10.09
C VAL A 98 0.36 -6.35 8.87
N ASP A 99 1.18 -7.37 8.57
CA ASP A 99 1.84 -7.49 7.28
C ASP A 99 0.80 -7.80 6.19
N GLY A 100 0.82 -7.03 5.10
CA GLY A 100 -0.20 -7.20 4.07
C GLY A 100 -0.03 -6.26 2.88
N LEU A 101 -1.06 -6.21 2.07
CA LEU A 101 -1.18 -5.34 0.90
C LEU A 101 -2.02 -4.12 1.27
N PHE A 102 -1.45 -2.93 1.21
CA PHE A 102 -2.17 -1.70 1.45
C PHE A 102 -3.04 -1.33 0.24
N LYS A 103 -4.32 -1.10 0.49
CA LYS A 103 -5.33 -0.76 -0.52
C LYS A 103 -5.86 0.64 -0.31
N VAL A 104 -6.03 1.36 -1.42
CA VAL A 104 -6.53 2.74 -1.46
C VAL A 104 -7.61 2.83 -2.53
N ASP A 105 -8.77 3.39 -2.18
CA ASP A 105 -9.76 3.86 -3.15
C ASP A 105 -9.29 5.22 -3.69
N VAL A 106 -8.57 5.17 -4.79
CA VAL A 106 -7.88 6.34 -5.36
C VAL A 106 -8.88 7.38 -5.86
N ASP A 107 -9.99 6.97 -6.43
CA ASP A 107 -10.99 7.89 -6.99
C ASP A 107 -11.67 8.70 -5.88
N ARG A 108 -12.10 8.06 -4.81
CA ARG A 108 -12.67 8.75 -3.64
C ARG A 108 -11.63 9.59 -2.90
N LEU A 109 -10.36 9.12 -2.82
CA LEU A 109 -9.26 9.90 -2.27
C LEU A 109 -9.07 11.21 -3.03
N TYR A 110 -9.05 11.17 -4.36
CA TYR A 110 -8.93 12.37 -5.19
C TYR A 110 -10.13 13.29 -5.02
N ALA A 111 -11.34 12.74 -4.98
CA ALA A 111 -12.56 13.51 -4.78
C ALA A 111 -12.56 14.25 -3.42
N ILE A 112 -12.15 13.61 -2.32
CA ILE A 112 -12.04 14.25 -1.00
C ILE A 112 -10.97 15.33 -1.01
N ASN A 113 -9.77 15.04 -1.52
CA ASN A 113 -8.69 16.02 -1.60
C ASN A 113 -9.02 17.21 -2.52
N SER A 114 -10.01 17.07 -3.43
CA SER A 114 -10.46 18.17 -4.29
C SER A 114 -11.38 19.18 -3.60
N ILE A 115 -11.88 18.88 -2.38
CA ILE A 115 -12.67 19.83 -1.58
C ILE A 115 -11.83 21.08 -1.19
N GLY A 116 -10.50 20.94 -1.21
CA GLY A 116 -9.59 22.09 -1.10
C GLY A 116 -8.68 22.02 0.12
N GLU A 117 -9.18 22.34 1.31
CA GLU A 117 -8.33 22.48 2.50
C GLU A 117 -8.17 21.19 3.32
N LEU A 118 -8.86 20.13 2.96
CA LEU A 118 -8.69 18.78 3.48
C LEU A 118 -7.52 18.08 2.81
N THR A 119 -6.77 17.30 3.57
CA THR A 119 -5.60 16.59 3.04
C THR A 119 -5.54 15.19 3.61
N ILE A 120 -5.63 14.20 2.73
CA ILE A 120 -5.31 12.80 2.98
C ILE A 120 -4.15 12.43 2.06
N VAL A 121 -2.98 12.17 2.62
CA VAL A 121 -1.82 11.65 1.88
C VAL A 121 -1.66 10.17 2.18
N THR A 122 -1.35 9.36 1.18
CA THR A 122 -1.23 7.90 1.31
C THR A 122 0.03 7.39 0.64
N ARG A 123 0.48 6.17 1.00
CA ARG A 123 1.33 5.36 0.12
C ARG A 123 0.54 5.00 -1.14
N PHE A 124 1.23 4.53 -2.17
CA PHE A 124 0.56 4.04 -3.38
C PHE A 124 -0.36 2.85 -3.08
N ASN A 125 -1.47 2.76 -3.83
CA ASN A 125 -2.32 1.58 -3.83
C ASN A 125 -1.50 0.33 -4.21
N ASN A 126 -1.84 -0.82 -3.64
CA ASN A 126 -1.14 -2.11 -3.82
C ASN A 126 0.29 -2.16 -3.26
N THR A 127 0.68 -1.26 -2.36
CA THR A 127 2.01 -1.31 -1.71
C THR A 127 2.05 -2.40 -0.64
N PRO A 128 3.02 -3.34 -0.68
CA PRO A 128 3.30 -4.23 0.44
C PRO A 128 3.73 -3.45 1.68
N VAL A 129 3.18 -3.80 2.83
CA VAL A 129 3.44 -3.13 4.11
C VAL A 129 3.66 -4.14 5.23
N LYS A 130 4.34 -3.69 6.29
CA LYS A 130 4.54 -4.44 7.52
C LYS A 130 3.77 -3.81 8.67
N ALA A 131 3.44 -4.61 9.67
CA ALA A 131 2.88 -4.11 10.93
C ALA A 131 3.77 -2.99 11.50
N GLY A 132 3.14 -1.86 11.87
CA GLY A 132 3.82 -0.65 12.33
C GLY A 132 4.18 0.34 11.22
N ASP A 133 4.01 0.00 9.94
CA ASP A 133 4.25 0.94 8.85
C ASP A 133 3.20 2.05 8.83
N LYS A 134 3.66 3.28 8.57
CA LYS A 134 2.79 4.42 8.30
C LYS A 134 2.20 4.30 6.90
N LEU A 135 0.88 4.30 6.82
CA LEU A 135 0.09 4.10 5.59
C LEU A 135 -0.35 5.40 4.97
N ALA A 136 -0.85 6.31 5.82
CA ALA A 136 -1.44 7.58 5.42
C ALA A 136 -1.28 8.64 6.51
N GLY A 137 -1.49 9.89 6.15
CA GLY A 137 -1.58 11.02 7.08
C GLY A 137 -2.75 11.93 6.72
N MET A 138 -3.52 12.37 7.72
CA MET A 138 -4.71 13.19 7.56
C MET A 138 -4.58 14.47 8.36
N ARG A 139 -4.96 15.58 7.74
CA ARG A 139 -5.02 16.91 8.36
C ARG A 139 -5.88 17.87 7.52
N CYS A 140 -6.21 19.04 8.05
CA CYS A 140 -6.57 20.18 7.24
C CYS A 140 -5.42 21.23 7.22
N ILE A 141 -5.50 22.17 6.28
CA ILE A 141 -4.48 23.22 6.13
C ILE A 141 -4.71 24.36 7.14
N PRO A 142 -5.94 24.91 7.29
CA PRO A 142 -6.19 25.94 8.28
C PRO A 142 -6.34 25.35 9.70
N LEU A 143 -6.15 26.21 10.70
CA LEU A 143 -6.34 25.86 12.11
C LEU A 143 -7.82 25.60 12.45
N LEU A 144 -8.73 26.34 11.80
CA LEU A 144 -10.17 26.15 11.86
C LEU A 144 -10.72 25.98 10.45
N LEU A 145 -11.50 24.94 10.24
CA LEU A 145 -12.13 24.58 8.97
C LEU A 145 -13.64 24.60 9.09
N GLU A 146 -14.34 25.09 8.07
CA GLU A 146 -15.81 25.04 8.01
C GLU A 146 -16.29 23.57 8.10
N GLU A 147 -17.20 23.30 9.04
CA GLU A 147 -17.76 21.96 9.26
C GLU A 147 -18.37 21.36 7.98
N GLN A 148 -18.93 22.21 7.11
CA GLN A 148 -19.53 21.79 5.85
C GLN A 148 -18.55 21.03 4.94
N GLN A 149 -17.26 21.38 4.92
CA GLN A 149 -16.26 20.66 4.12
C GLN A 149 -16.06 19.22 4.60
N VAL A 150 -16.10 18.99 5.92
CA VAL A 150 -16.01 17.63 6.48
C VAL A 150 -17.28 16.84 6.16
N GLU A 151 -18.47 17.47 6.20
CA GLU A 151 -19.72 16.82 5.82
C GLU A 151 -19.73 16.45 4.33
N ASP A 152 -19.17 17.29 3.46
CA ASP A 152 -19.07 16.97 2.03
C ASP A 152 -18.07 15.81 1.79
N ALA A 153 -16.97 15.74 2.54
CA ALA A 153 -16.07 14.61 2.51
C ALA A 153 -16.75 13.30 2.98
N LYS A 154 -17.56 13.34 4.04
CA LYS A 154 -18.34 12.19 4.51
C LYS A 154 -19.31 11.68 3.45
N LYS A 155 -19.96 12.57 2.69
CA LYS A 155 -20.84 12.18 1.57
C LYS A 155 -20.09 11.43 0.49
N ILE A 156 -18.87 11.87 0.15
CA ILE A 156 -18.00 11.18 -0.83
C ILE A 156 -17.55 9.81 -0.28
N ALA A 157 -17.20 9.73 1.00
CA ALA A 157 -16.83 8.46 1.63
C ALA A 157 -17.98 7.44 1.67
N ASP A 158 -19.24 7.87 1.65
CA ASP A 158 -20.46 7.05 1.58
C ASP A 158 -20.50 5.93 2.65
N GLY A 159 -19.96 6.22 3.83
CA GLY A 159 -19.90 5.27 4.94
C GLY A 159 -19.00 4.05 4.71
N LYS A 160 -18.16 4.08 3.68
CA LYS A 160 -17.21 3.00 3.35
C LYS A 160 -15.77 3.50 3.52
N PRO A 161 -14.89 2.76 4.21
CA PRO A 161 -13.49 3.17 4.35
C PRO A 161 -12.82 3.27 2.97
N LEU A 162 -11.87 4.21 2.85
CA LEU A 162 -11.06 4.40 1.65
C LEU A 162 -9.81 3.54 1.67
N LEU A 163 -9.34 3.20 2.86
CA LEU A 163 -8.04 2.57 3.13
C LEU A 163 -8.26 1.28 3.90
N HIS A 164 -7.51 0.24 3.57
CA HIS A 164 -7.42 -0.98 4.38
C HIS A 164 -6.15 -1.75 4.07
N VAL A 165 -5.77 -2.67 4.95
CA VAL A 165 -4.68 -3.62 4.69
C VAL A 165 -5.28 -5.01 4.52
N LYS A 166 -5.05 -5.63 3.35
CA LYS A 166 -5.37 -7.05 3.11
C LYS A 166 -4.20 -7.90 3.64
N PRO A 167 -4.41 -8.75 4.65
CA PRO A 167 -3.33 -9.60 5.17
C PRO A 167 -2.77 -10.54 4.11
N PHE A 168 -1.51 -10.90 4.21
CA PHE A 168 -0.92 -11.97 3.39
C PHE A 168 -1.43 -13.33 3.89
N VAL A 169 -2.35 -13.94 3.15
CA VAL A 169 -3.08 -15.16 3.55
C VAL A 169 -2.55 -16.42 2.89
N ARG A 170 -2.05 -16.34 1.64
CA ARG A 170 -1.47 -17.51 0.96
C ARG A 170 -0.06 -17.76 1.50
N LYS A 171 0.21 -19.00 1.92
CA LYS A 171 1.43 -19.34 2.67
C LYS A 171 2.29 -20.40 1.99
N THR A 172 1.78 -21.03 0.94
CA THR A 172 2.45 -22.13 0.27
C THR A 172 2.56 -21.88 -1.23
N MET A 173 3.67 -22.30 -1.83
CA MET A 173 3.87 -22.24 -3.27
C MET A 173 4.33 -23.57 -3.85
N GLY A 174 3.87 -23.85 -5.07
CA GLY A 174 4.39 -24.90 -5.93
C GLY A 174 5.15 -24.29 -7.10
N ILE A 175 6.23 -24.91 -7.51
CA ILE A 175 7.03 -24.44 -8.66
C ILE A 175 7.08 -25.56 -9.71
N VAL A 176 6.81 -25.21 -10.96
CA VAL A 176 7.00 -26.05 -12.14
C VAL A 176 8.07 -25.42 -13.01
N THR A 177 9.22 -26.05 -13.08
CA THR A 177 10.34 -25.61 -13.94
C THR A 177 10.29 -26.40 -15.23
N THR A 178 10.16 -25.71 -16.37
CA THR A 178 10.22 -26.32 -17.71
C THR A 178 11.58 -26.06 -18.35
N GLY A 179 11.97 -26.93 -19.25
CA GLY A 179 13.20 -26.86 -20.01
C GLY A 179 13.88 -28.22 -20.09
N SER A 180 14.02 -28.75 -21.28
CA SER A 180 14.69 -30.05 -21.50
C SER A 180 16.12 -30.03 -21.01
N GLU A 181 16.82 -28.88 -21.07
CA GLU A 181 18.18 -28.71 -20.60
C GLU A 181 18.31 -28.74 -19.06
N VAL A 182 17.26 -28.25 -18.35
CA VAL A 182 17.17 -28.32 -16.89
C VAL A 182 16.80 -29.74 -16.45
N PHE A 183 15.80 -30.33 -17.13
CA PHE A 183 15.32 -31.68 -16.87
C PHE A 183 16.42 -32.74 -17.02
N GLU A 184 17.24 -32.63 -18.06
CA GLU A 184 18.38 -33.52 -18.31
C GLU A 184 19.62 -33.17 -17.43
N GLY A 185 19.56 -32.13 -16.62
CA GLY A 185 20.66 -31.69 -15.74
C GLY A 185 21.85 -31.06 -16.48
N ARG A 186 21.65 -30.63 -17.74
CA ARG A 186 22.70 -29.91 -18.50
C ARG A 186 22.99 -28.54 -17.92
N ILE A 187 21.94 -27.85 -17.40
CA ILE A 187 22.05 -26.62 -16.66
C ILE A 187 21.26 -26.72 -15.34
N LYS A 188 21.60 -25.87 -14.37
CA LYS A 188 20.89 -25.80 -13.10
C LYS A 188 19.70 -24.84 -13.21
N ASP A 189 18.61 -25.16 -12.51
CA ASP A 189 17.49 -24.25 -12.33
C ASP A 189 17.96 -23.00 -11.57
N ALA A 190 17.82 -21.84 -12.23
CA ALA A 190 18.16 -20.54 -11.68
C ALA A 190 16.93 -19.79 -11.15
N PHE A 191 15.70 -20.20 -11.53
CA PHE A 191 14.47 -19.51 -11.14
C PHE A 191 14.05 -19.83 -9.70
N THR A 192 14.03 -21.12 -9.35
CA THR A 192 13.53 -21.57 -8.04
C THR A 192 14.17 -20.83 -6.88
N PRO A 193 15.52 -20.69 -6.79
CA PRO A 193 16.14 -19.99 -5.65
C PRO A 193 15.68 -18.52 -5.53
N ILE A 194 15.50 -17.82 -6.66
CA ILE A 194 15.09 -16.41 -6.70
C ILE A 194 13.63 -16.28 -6.29
N ILE A 195 12.75 -17.16 -6.76
CA ILE A 195 11.34 -17.16 -6.39
C ILE A 195 11.19 -17.45 -4.90
N GLU A 196 11.92 -18.44 -4.37
CA GLU A 196 11.92 -18.76 -2.94
C GLU A 196 12.37 -17.56 -2.10
N GLU A 197 13.47 -16.90 -2.45
CA GLU A 197 13.97 -15.71 -1.75
C GLU A 197 12.92 -14.59 -1.72
N ARG A 198 12.35 -14.23 -2.88
CA ARG A 198 11.38 -13.14 -2.98
C ARG A 198 10.06 -13.45 -2.28
N CYS A 199 9.58 -14.69 -2.34
CA CYS A 199 8.35 -15.12 -1.68
C CYS A 199 8.53 -15.25 -0.16
N ALA A 200 9.73 -15.59 0.32
CA ALA A 200 10.05 -15.68 1.74
C ALA A 200 9.92 -14.33 2.46
N GLU A 201 10.10 -13.20 1.76
CA GLU A 201 9.86 -11.85 2.29
C GLU A 201 8.41 -11.69 2.81
N PHE A 202 7.45 -12.46 2.28
CA PHE A 202 6.03 -12.48 2.62
C PHE A 202 5.61 -13.69 3.46
N GLY A 203 6.57 -14.52 3.88
CA GLY A 203 6.31 -15.72 4.67
C GLY A 203 5.72 -16.88 3.87
N VAL A 204 5.92 -16.92 2.55
CA VAL A 204 5.48 -18.03 1.67
C VAL A 204 6.60 -19.06 1.56
N ILE A 205 6.26 -20.34 1.74
CA ILE A 205 7.18 -21.47 1.67
C ILE A 205 6.88 -22.39 0.48
N LYS A 206 7.91 -22.98 -0.10
CA LYS A 206 7.74 -23.99 -1.17
C LYS A 206 7.34 -25.32 -0.58
N VAL A 207 6.22 -25.90 -1.06
CA VAL A 207 5.72 -27.22 -0.66
C VAL A 207 5.98 -28.29 -1.72
N ALA A 208 6.13 -27.90 -2.99
CA ALA A 208 6.41 -28.83 -4.08
C ALA A 208 7.24 -28.17 -5.18
N HIS A 209 8.02 -28.96 -5.88
CA HIS A 209 8.77 -28.56 -7.07
C HIS A 209 8.83 -29.71 -8.06
N GLU A 210 8.37 -29.47 -9.29
CA GLU A 210 8.47 -30.41 -10.41
C GLU A 210 9.35 -29.79 -11.50
N ILE A 211 10.24 -30.60 -12.06
CA ILE A 211 11.05 -30.24 -13.22
C ILE A 211 10.62 -31.12 -14.36
N VAL A 212 10.24 -30.54 -15.49
CA VAL A 212 9.70 -31.28 -16.65
C VAL A 212 10.30 -30.76 -17.96
N THR A 213 10.14 -31.56 -19.01
CA THR A 213 10.53 -31.18 -20.36
C THR A 213 9.56 -30.12 -20.94
N ASP A 214 9.91 -29.57 -22.10
CA ASP A 214 9.06 -28.65 -22.85
C ASP A 214 7.94 -29.41 -23.59
N ASN A 215 7.12 -30.12 -22.83
CA ASN A 215 5.96 -30.86 -23.31
C ASN A 215 4.70 -30.42 -22.58
N THR A 216 3.66 -30.04 -23.32
CA THR A 216 2.42 -29.51 -22.75
C THR A 216 1.74 -30.48 -21.78
N ASP A 217 1.71 -31.78 -22.07
CA ASP A 217 1.07 -32.77 -21.19
C ASP A 217 1.85 -32.95 -19.88
N ASP A 218 3.19 -32.95 -19.95
CA ASP A 218 4.05 -33.05 -18.77
C ASP A 218 3.93 -31.82 -17.90
N ILE A 219 3.86 -30.62 -18.49
CA ILE A 219 3.68 -29.34 -17.77
C ILE A 219 2.32 -29.33 -17.06
N VAL A 220 1.24 -29.72 -17.74
CA VAL A 220 -0.10 -29.82 -17.16
C VAL A 220 -0.13 -30.81 -15.99
N ALA A 221 0.48 -31.97 -16.15
CA ALA A 221 0.57 -32.97 -15.07
C ALA A 221 1.41 -32.46 -13.88
N ALA A 222 2.47 -31.71 -14.12
CA ALA A 222 3.29 -31.11 -13.08
C ALA A 222 2.52 -30.02 -12.30
N ILE A 223 1.74 -29.18 -12.98
CA ILE A 223 0.86 -28.19 -12.33
C ILE A 223 -0.14 -28.90 -11.41
N ASP A 224 -0.75 -29.99 -11.88
CA ASP A 224 -1.70 -30.78 -11.06
C ASP A 224 -1.04 -31.38 -9.82
N LYS A 225 0.17 -31.91 -9.95
CA LYS A 225 0.94 -32.47 -8.82
C LYS A 225 1.28 -31.43 -7.77
N VAL A 226 1.82 -30.26 -8.16
CA VAL A 226 2.18 -29.23 -7.20
C VAL A 226 0.95 -28.63 -6.52
N LYS A 227 -0.18 -28.55 -7.24
CA LYS A 227 -1.46 -28.17 -6.67
C LYS A 227 -1.96 -29.20 -5.66
N ALA A 228 -1.94 -30.49 -6.00
CA ALA A 228 -2.32 -31.57 -5.12
C ALA A 228 -1.45 -31.67 -3.86
N ALA A 229 -0.20 -31.18 -3.91
CA ALA A 229 0.69 -31.07 -2.76
C ALA A 229 0.33 -29.90 -1.80
N GLY A 230 -0.71 -29.12 -2.11
CA GLY A 230 -1.22 -28.05 -1.24
C GLY A 230 -0.62 -26.69 -1.52
N ALA A 231 -0.21 -26.40 -2.76
CA ALA A 231 0.24 -25.07 -3.15
C ALA A 231 -0.92 -24.08 -3.24
N ASP A 232 -0.84 -22.98 -2.50
CA ASP A 232 -1.78 -21.85 -2.57
C ASP A 232 -1.54 -20.96 -3.80
N ILE A 233 -0.30 -20.97 -4.32
CA ILE A 233 0.13 -20.25 -5.53
C ILE A 233 1.02 -21.19 -6.34
N ILE A 234 0.88 -21.17 -7.66
CA ILE A 234 1.69 -21.98 -8.57
C ILE A 234 2.53 -21.05 -9.46
N PHE A 235 3.83 -21.27 -9.48
CA PHE A 235 4.77 -20.60 -10.38
C PHE A 235 5.23 -21.56 -11.47
N CYS A 236 5.11 -21.13 -12.74
CA CYS A 236 5.64 -21.85 -13.88
C CYS A 236 6.81 -21.06 -14.49
N THR A 237 7.96 -21.68 -14.63
CA THR A 237 9.21 -21.06 -15.11
C THR A 237 9.75 -21.79 -16.31
N GLY A 238 10.47 -21.09 -17.18
CA GLY A 238 10.96 -21.63 -18.46
C GLY A 238 9.90 -21.58 -19.54
N GLY A 239 10.31 -21.60 -20.81
CA GLY A 239 9.41 -21.62 -21.96
C GLY A 239 8.32 -20.54 -21.98
N MET A 240 8.65 -19.32 -21.50
CA MET A 240 7.68 -18.22 -21.35
C MET A 240 7.77 -17.16 -22.45
N SER A 241 8.64 -17.31 -23.43
CA SER A 241 8.80 -16.34 -24.53
C SER A 241 7.94 -16.73 -25.75
N VAL A 242 8.36 -16.39 -26.94
CA VAL A 242 7.58 -16.54 -28.19
C VAL A 242 8.19 -17.58 -29.15
N ASP A 243 9.20 -18.29 -28.69
CA ASP A 243 9.84 -19.32 -29.51
C ASP A 243 8.90 -20.54 -29.68
N PRO A 244 9.06 -21.33 -30.75
CA PRO A 244 8.19 -22.50 -31.01
C PRO A 244 8.19 -23.53 -29.89
N ASP A 245 9.28 -23.60 -29.11
CA ASP A 245 9.45 -24.53 -27.99
C ASP A 245 8.97 -23.95 -26.65
N ASP A 246 8.52 -22.69 -26.63
CA ASP A 246 7.97 -22.03 -25.44
C ASP A 246 6.51 -22.44 -25.20
N LEU A 247 6.31 -23.60 -24.62
CA LEU A 247 4.99 -24.22 -24.44
C LEU A 247 4.30 -23.90 -23.13
N THR A 248 4.99 -23.26 -22.18
CA THR A 248 4.47 -22.99 -20.81
C THR A 248 3.20 -22.13 -20.81
N PRO A 249 3.07 -21.02 -21.59
CA PRO A 249 1.83 -20.26 -21.63
C PRO A 249 0.64 -21.05 -22.16
N GLY A 250 0.89 -21.92 -23.15
CA GLY A 250 -0.11 -22.83 -23.72
C GLY A 250 -0.60 -23.88 -22.72
N ALA A 251 0.33 -24.45 -21.95
CA ALA A 251 0.02 -25.41 -20.89
C ALA A 251 -0.78 -24.76 -19.74
N ILE A 252 -0.38 -23.55 -19.29
CA ILE A 252 -1.13 -22.77 -18.29
C ILE A 252 -2.56 -22.53 -18.79
N LYS A 253 -2.71 -22.07 -20.04
CA LYS A 253 -4.04 -21.81 -20.63
C LYS A 253 -4.90 -23.06 -20.69
N ARG A 254 -4.31 -24.22 -20.93
CA ARG A 254 -5.03 -25.51 -20.99
C ARG A 254 -5.47 -25.99 -19.62
N TYR A 255 -4.68 -25.70 -18.56
CA TYR A 255 -4.95 -26.16 -17.19
C TYR A 255 -5.89 -25.21 -16.46
N ALA A 256 -5.69 -23.91 -16.58
CA ALA A 256 -6.43 -22.89 -15.85
C ALA A 256 -7.88 -22.78 -16.33
N ASP A 257 -8.78 -22.44 -15.42
CA ASP A 257 -10.16 -22.07 -15.73
C ASP A 257 -10.23 -20.72 -16.46
N ARG A 258 -9.39 -19.78 -16.08
CA ARG A 258 -9.36 -18.43 -16.64
C ARG A 258 -7.93 -17.89 -16.76
N VAL A 259 -7.58 -17.40 -17.92
CA VAL A 259 -6.36 -16.60 -18.16
C VAL A 259 -6.73 -15.12 -18.15
N VAL A 260 -6.13 -14.36 -17.25
CA VAL A 260 -6.32 -12.89 -17.17
C VAL A 260 -5.55 -12.20 -18.29
N THR A 261 -4.26 -12.56 -18.41
CA THR A 261 -3.40 -11.99 -19.43
C THR A 261 -2.20 -12.91 -19.72
N TYR A 262 -1.70 -12.82 -20.94
CA TYR A 262 -0.32 -13.17 -21.28
C TYR A 262 0.33 -11.94 -21.88
N GLY A 263 1.35 -11.44 -21.17
CA GLY A 263 1.98 -10.16 -21.41
C GLY A 263 1.41 -9.02 -20.57
N LEU A 264 2.32 -8.18 -20.04
CA LEU A 264 2.03 -6.96 -19.29
C LEU A 264 2.83 -5.77 -19.83
N PRO A 265 2.29 -4.55 -19.77
CA PRO A 265 3.02 -3.34 -20.13
C PRO A 265 3.98 -2.89 -18.99
N VAL A 266 4.85 -3.81 -18.56
CA VAL A 266 5.85 -3.59 -17.50
C VAL A 266 7.21 -4.06 -17.99
N LEU A 267 8.24 -3.25 -17.83
CA LEU A 267 9.63 -3.57 -18.22
C LEU A 267 10.61 -3.25 -17.06
N PRO A 268 11.42 -4.25 -16.64
CA PRO A 268 11.54 -5.62 -17.15
C PRO A 268 10.42 -6.56 -16.66
N GLY A 269 10.21 -7.67 -17.40
CA GLY A 269 9.30 -8.74 -17.01
C GLY A 269 7.97 -8.79 -17.76
N SER A 270 7.89 -8.22 -18.97
CA SER A 270 6.64 -8.15 -19.76
C SER A 270 6.02 -9.50 -20.13
N MET A 271 6.82 -10.56 -20.27
CA MET A 271 6.35 -11.90 -20.68
C MET A 271 5.83 -12.71 -19.49
N VAL A 272 4.90 -12.16 -18.75
CA VAL A 272 4.23 -12.82 -17.60
C VAL A 272 2.88 -13.38 -18.06
N CYS A 273 2.48 -14.53 -17.50
CA CYS A 273 1.14 -15.09 -17.69
C CYS A 273 0.43 -15.14 -16.33
N ILE A 274 -0.75 -14.54 -16.22
CA ILE A 274 -1.58 -14.57 -14.99
C ILE A 274 -2.83 -15.37 -15.31
N ALA A 275 -3.07 -16.42 -14.52
CA ALA A 275 -4.23 -17.28 -14.67
C ALA A 275 -4.76 -17.72 -13.30
N TYR A 276 -5.99 -18.21 -13.25
CA TYR A 276 -6.64 -18.75 -12.06
C TYR A 276 -7.28 -20.11 -12.36
N CYS A 277 -7.15 -21.04 -11.42
CA CYS A 277 -7.90 -22.27 -11.40
C CYS A 277 -9.36 -22.03 -10.99
N ALA A 278 -10.24 -23.00 -11.21
CA ALA A 278 -11.66 -22.92 -10.83
C ALA A 278 -11.90 -22.67 -9.33
N ASP A 279 -10.98 -23.09 -8.46
CA ASP A 279 -11.01 -22.86 -7.01
C ASP A 279 -10.34 -21.51 -6.58
N GLY A 280 -9.93 -20.68 -7.53
CA GLY A 280 -9.27 -19.41 -7.27
C GLY A 280 -7.75 -19.51 -7.03
N THR A 281 -7.13 -20.68 -7.10
CA THR A 281 -5.67 -20.82 -7.00
C THR A 281 -5.00 -20.09 -8.19
N PRO A 282 -4.13 -19.11 -7.94
CA PRO A 282 -3.43 -18.39 -9.01
C PRO A 282 -2.28 -19.22 -9.58
N ILE A 283 -2.10 -19.08 -10.89
CA ILE A 283 -0.94 -19.60 -11.63
C ILE A 283 -0.23 -18.41 -12.27
N LEU A 284 1.06 -18.27 -11.98
CA LEU A 284 1.91 -17.22 -12.55
C LEU A 284 2.99 -17.85 -13.43
N GLY A 285 2.93 -17.59 -14.74
CA GLY A 285 4.04 -17.83 -15.63
C GLY A 285 5.09 -16.74 -15.45
N VAL A 286 6.28 -17.11 -14.96
CA VAL A 286 7.33 -16.19 -14.50
C VAL A 286 8.24 -15.78 -15.65
N PRO A 287 8.39 -14.47 -15.95
CA PRO A 287 9.23 -14.01 -17.05
C PRO A 287 10.71 -14.13 -16.75
N GLY A 288 11.54 -14.35 -17.77
CA GLY A 288 13.00 -14.48 -17.63
C GLY A 288 13.69 -13.27 -17.01
N GLY A 289 13.08 -12.06 -17.11
CA GLY A 289 13.61 -10.84 -16.49
C GLY A 289 13.81 -10.91 -14.97
N VAL A 290 13.09 -11.80 -14.29
CA VAL A 290 13.22 -12.02 -12.83
C VAL A 290 14.64 -12.44 -12.44
N LEU A 291 15.39 -13.13 -13.33
CA LEU A 291 16.74 -13.58 -13.09
C LEU A 291 17.77 -12.44 -13.01
N PHE A 292 17.47 -11.30 -13.62
CA PHE A 292 18.47 -10.24 -13.87
C PHE A 292 18.12 -8.90 -13.25
N SER A 293 16.88 -8.71 -12.81
CA SER A 293 16.37 -7.42 -12.37
C SER A 293 15.49 -7.51 -11.12
N LYS A 294 15.49 -6.43 -10.32
CA LYS A 294 14.54 -6.13 -9.24
C LYS A 294 14.42 -4.60 -9.17
N PRO A 295 13.22 -4.00 -9.31
CA PRO A 295 11.91 -4.67 -9.45
C PRO A 295 11.64 -5.18 -10.87
N THR A 296 10.68 -6.11 -10.97
CA THR A 296 10.10 -6.61 -12.23
C THR A 296 8.59 -6.74 -12.08
N ALA A 297 7.87 -7.11 -13.14
CA ALA A 297 6.45 -7.42 -13.07
C ALA A 297 6.08 -8.43 -11.98
N PHE A 298 6.99 -9.34 -11.64
CA PHE A 298 6.83 -10.31 -10.53
C PHE A 298 6.61 -9.60 -9.18
N ASP A 299 7.38 -8.55 -8.92
CA ASP A 299 7.36 -7.83 -7.64
C ASP A 299 6.08 -6.99 -7.45
N GLU A 300 5.40 -6.61 -8.55
CA GLU A 300 4.08 -5.95 -8.52
C GLU A 300 2.92 -6.94 -8.32
N ILE A 301 3.06 -8.14 -8.91
CA ILE A 301 1.97 -9.12 -8.99
C ILE A 301 1.93 -9.98 -7.73
N VAL A 302 3.08 -10.50 -7.30
CA VAL A 302 3.15 -11.53 -6.25
C VAL A 302 2.55 -11.08 -4.92
N PRO A 303 2.80 -9.87 -4.39
CA PRO A 303 2.15 -9.41 -3.16
C PRO A 303 0.61 -9.40 -3.25
N ARG A 304 0.05 -9.07 -4.42
CA ARG A 304 -1.39 -9.10 -4.67
C ARG A 304 -1.93 -10.54 -4.60
N LEU A 305 -1.25 -11.47 -5.28
CA LEU A 305 -1.64 -12.89 -5.24
C LEU A 305 -1.58 -13.45 -3.81
N ILE A 306 -0.53 -13.11 -3.06
CA ILE A 306 -0.35 -13.57 -1.66
C ILE A 306 -1.44 -13.01 -0.74
N ALA A 307 -1.89 -11.77 -0.96
CA ALA A 307 -2.98 -11.13 -0.22
C ALA A 307 -4.38 -11.59 -0.68
N ASP A 308 -4.48 -12.56 -1.57
CA ASP A 308 -5.74 -12.97 -2.22
C ASP A 308 -6.49 -11.77 -2.83
N ASP A 309 -5.71 -10.87 -3.46
CA ASP A 309 -6.21 -9.72 -4.20
C ASP A 309 -6.28 -10.07 -5.68
N GLU A 310 -7.49 -10.36 -6.16
CA GLU A 310 -7.70 -10.78 -7.55
C GLU A 310 -7.20 -9.71 -8.52
N ILE A 311 -6.41 -10.13 -9.50
CA ILE A 311 -5.90 -9.26 -10.57
C ILE A 311 -6.83 -9.34 -11.76
N THR A 312 -7.33 -8.18 -12.20
CA THR A 312 -8.21 -8.06 -13.37
C THR A 312 -7.43 -7.67 -14.63
N LYS A 313 -8.10 -7.71 -15.77
CA LYS A 313 -7.51 -7.24 -17.03
C LYS A 313 -7.27 -5.73 -17.01
N GLU A 314 -8.16 -4.99 -16.35
CA GLU A 314 -8.07 -3.54 -16.17
C GLU A 314 -6.86 -3.17 -15.31
N ASP A 315 -6.58 -3.92 -14.24
CA ASP A 315 -5.37 -3.76 -13.43
C ASP A 315 -4.12 -3.94 -14.28
N CYS A 316 -4.09 -5.00 -15.11
CA CYS A 316 -2.97 -5.27 -16.01
C CYS A 316 -2.71 -4.13 -17.00
N ILE A 317 -3.77 -3.52 -17.54
CA ILE A 317 -3.68 -2.38 -18.44
C ILE A 317 -3.13 -1.14 -17.70
N ALA A 318 -3.63 -0.89 -16.48
CA ALA A 318 -3.23 0.26 -15.67
C ALA A 318 -1.75 0.24 -15.25
N MET A 319 -1.14 -0.95 -15.14
CA MET A 319 0.29 -1.11 -14.82
C MET A 319 1.23 -0.46 -15.86
N GLY A 320 0.74 -0.13 -17.07
CA GLY A 320 1.55 0.57 -18.06
C GLY A 320 1.96 1.99 -17.68
N HIS A 321 1.21 2.64 -16.79
CA HIS A 321 1.59 3.93 -16.24
C HIS A 321 2.44 3.73 -14.96
N GLY A 322 3.75 4.01 -15.08
CA GLY A 322 4.73 3.71 -14.03
C GLY A 322 5.25 2.27 -14.05
N GLY A 323 5.15 1.59 -15.20
CA GLY A 323 5.59 0.19 -15.41
C GLY A 323 7.12 0.03 -15.54
N PHE A 324 7.89 0.69 -14.70
CA PHE A 324 9.37 0.71 -14.58
C PHE A 324 10.07 1.33 -15.81
N LEU A 325 11.04 0.76 -16.38
CA LEU A 325 11.92 1.03 -17.54
C LEU A 325 13.42 0.96 -17.17
N GLY A 326 13.77 0.24 -16.10
CA GLY A 326 15.15 -0.01 -15.71
C GLY A 326 15.55 0.56 -14.37
#